data_8602ca9312e1b41d8e229f45397f7c75
#
_entry.id   8602ca9312e1b41d8e229f45397f7c75
#
_cell.length_a   1.000
_cell.length_b   1.000
_cell.length_c   1.000
_cell.angle_alpha   90.00
_cell.angle_beta   90.00
_cell.angle_gamma   90.00
#
_symmetry.space_group_name_H-M   'P 1'
#
loop_
_entity.id
_entity.type
_entity.pdbx_description
1 polymer ?
#
loop_
_entity_poly.entity_id
_entity_poly.type
_entity_poly.pdbx_seq_one_letter_code
_entity_poly.pdbx_strand_id
1 'polypeptide(L)'
;FLTAVFLAGIIQIGMGLLKAGTLSAFFPSSVIKGLLAAIGTILILKQIPHFFGDDLDPEGEMSFLQPDKQNTFSEILTIFQGNFHQGALLTGVICISILIAWPRIKALSKTPFPPALAVVLIGVAMNFFLAGIGGSWEIDESHRVNVPMIESMADLFPSDDTTPAPA
;
A
#
# COMPACT_ATOMS: atom_id res chain seq x y z
N PHE A 1 -13.38 8.69 1.93
CA PHE A 1 -12.29 8.56 0.98
C PHE A 1 -12.75 8.75 -0.47
N LEU A 2 -13.71 7.97 -0.96
CA LEU A 2 -14.20 8.00 -2.35
C LEU A 2 -14.77 9.36 -2.76
N THR A 3 -15.53 10.01 -1.87
CA THR A 3 -16.06 11.36 -2.11
C THR A 3 -14.94 12.39 -2.32
N ALA A 4 -13.86 12.28 -1.53
CA ALA A 4 -12.71 13.16 -1.68
C ALA A 4 -12.00 12.95 -3.02
N VAL A 5 -11.86 11.71 -3.47
CA VAL A 5 -11.27 11.36 -4.77
C VAL A 5 -12.15 11.91 -5.91
N PHE A 6 -13.46 11.75 -5.80
CA PHE A 6 -14.41 12.26 -6.80
C PHE A 6 -14.36 13.80 -6.92
N LEU A 7 -14.37 14.51 -5.79
CA LEU A 7 -14.23 15.98 -5.75
C LEU A 7 -12.87 16.42 -6.31
N ALA A 8 -11.81 15.75 -5.96
CA ALA A 8 -10.48 16.04 -6.51
C ALA A 8 -10.46 15.88 -8.04
N GLY A 9 -11.12 14.84 -8.57
CA GLY A 9 -11.25 14.63 -10.00
C GLY A 9 -11.99 15.78 -10.70
N ILE A 10 -13.09 16.26 -10.13
CA ILE A 10 -13.86 17.42 -10.67
C ILE A 10 -12.98 18.67 -10.67
N ILE A 11 -12.30 18.95 -9.56
CA ILE A 11 -11.39 20.11 -9.44
C ILE A 11 -10.27 20.00 -10.49
N GLN A 12 -9.71 18.83 -10.69
CA GLN A 12 -8.63 18.59 -11.63
C GLN A 12 -9.08 18.81 -13.09
N ILE A 13 -10.31 18.38 -13.45
CA ILE A 13 -10.90 18.67 -14.75
C ILE A 13 -11.10 20.18 -14.94
N GLY A 14 -11.63 20.87 -13.93
CA GLY A 14 -11.80 22.32 -13.93
C GLY A 14 -10.48 23.07 -14.15
N MET A 15 -9.44 22.68 -13.42
CA MET A 15 -8.09 23.24 -13.59
C MET A 15 -7.52 22.95 -14.99
N GLY A 16 -7.79 21.78 -15.56
CA GLY A 16 -7.40 21.46 -16.93
C GLY A 16 -8.02 22.37 -17.96
N LEU A 17 -9.33 22.63 -17.84
CA LEU A 17 -10.08 23.55 -18.72
C LEU A 17 -9.56 25.01 -18.61
N LEU A 18 -9.20 25.45 -17.42
CA LEU A 18 -8.61 26.77 -17.15
C LEU A 18 -7.13 26.86 -17.58
N LYS A 19 -6.56 25.80 -18.18
CA LYS A 19 -5.14 25.73 -18.55
C LYS A 19 -4.18 26.03 -17.37
N ALA A 20 -4.59 25.68 -16.15
CA ALA A 20 -3.82 25.89 -14.94
C ALA A 20 -2.47 25.15 -14.91
N GLY A 21 -2.24 24.25 -15.89
CA GLY A 21 -0.93 23.59 -16.07
C GLY A 21 0.25 24.56 -16.25
N THR A 22 0.00 25.81 -16.68
CA THR A 22 1.05 26.84 -16.74
C THR A 22 1.60 27.20 -15.35
N LEU A 23 0.79 27.02 -14.29
CA LEU A 23 1.23 27.25 -12.91
C LEU A 23 2.34 26.28 -12.49
N SER A 24 2.42 25.09 -13.11
CA SER A 24 3.48 24.11 -12.84
C SER A 24 4.89 24.64 -13.14
N ALA A 25 5.00 25.63 -14.05
CA ALA A 25 6.28 26.26 -14.38
C ALA A 25 6.87 27.09 -13.23
N PHE A 26 6.05 27.51 -12.26
CA PHE A 26 6.51 28.24 -11.08
C PHE A 26 7.11 27.33 -10.01
N PHE A 27 6.86 26.01 -10.08
CA PHE A 27 7.42 25.06 -9.12
C PHE A 27 8.77 24.53 -9.61
N PRO A 28 9.85 24.75 -8.88
CA PRO A 28 11.15 24.18 -9.21
C PRO A 28 11.06 22.65 -9.22
N SER A 29 11.55 22.01 -10.27
CA SER A 29 11.54 20.55 -10.41
C SER A 29 12.29 19.83 -9.28
N SER A 30 13.27 20.51 -8.66
CA SER A 30 13.98 20.00 -7.48
C SER A 30 13.09 19.82 -6.26
N VAL A 31 12.14 20.76 -6.04
CA VAL A 31 11.17 20.66 -4.93
C VAL A 31 10.25 19.47 -5.13
N ILE A 32 9.73 19.28 -6.36
CA ILE A 32 8.86 18.14 -6.69
C ILE A 32 9.61 16.83 -6.50
N LYS A 33 10.85 16.74 -6.98
CA LYS A 33 11.69 15.53 -6.81
C LYS A 33 11.99 15.25 -5.33
N GLY A 34 12.27 16.29 -4.55
CA GLY A 34 12.50 16.16 -3.12
C GLY A 34 11.26 15.65 -2.38
N LEU A 35 10.08 16.19 -2.70
CA LEU A 35 8.81 15.75 -2.13
C LEU A 35 8.52 14.28 -2.48
N LEU A 36 8.66 13.92 -3.75
CA LEU A 36 8.45 12.52 -4.18
C LEU A 36 9.43 11.55 -3.51
N ALA A 37 10.70 11.97 -3.36
CA ALA A 37 11.69 11.16 -2.65
C ALA A 37 11.33 10.98 -1.16
N ALA A 38 10.86 12.04 -0.50
CA ALA A 38 10.42 11.97 0.89
C ALA A 38 9.22 11.03 1.06
N ILE A 39 8.20 11.19 0.21
CA ILE A 39 7.03 10.30 0.21
C ILE A 39 7.45 8.86 -0.02
N GLY A 40 8.30 8.60 -1.03
CA GLY A 40 8.79 7.26 -1.31
C GLY A 40 9.57 6.63 -0.15
N THR A 41 10.36 7.44 0.55
CA THR A 41 11.10 6.98 1.73
C THR A 41 10.16 6.61 2.88
N ILE A 42 9.15 7.44 3.16
CA ILE A 42 8.15 7.15 4.20
C ILE A 42 7.38 5.87 3.86
N LEU A 43 6.95 5.72 2.59
CA LEU A 43 6.27 4.50 2.14
C LEU A 43 7.12 3.25 2.35
N ILE A 44 8.41 3.30 1.99
CA ILE A 44 9.32 2.16 2.19
C ILE A 44 9.45 1.82 3.68
N LEU A 45 9.65 2.83 4.53
CA LEU A 45 9.81 2.62 5.96
C LEU A 45 8.55 1.99 6.59
N LYS A 46 7.37 2.45 6.19
CA LYS A 46 6.09 1.92 6.67
C LYS A 46 5.77 0.51 6.15
N GLN A 47 6.35 0.11 5.03
CA GLN A 47 6.18 -1.26 4.53
C GLN A 47 7.12 -2.28 5.19
N ILE A 48 8.10 -1.85 5.98
CA ILE A 48 9.00 -2.78 6.67
C ILE A 48 8.25 -3.65 7.69
N PRO A 49 7.40 -3.12 8.60
CA PRO A 49 6.61 -3.93 9.52
C PRO A 49 5.74 -4.95 8.79
N HIS A 50 4.97 -4.51 7.80
CA HIS A 50 4.11 -5.40 7.00
C HIS A 50 4.88 -6.50 6.28
N PHE A 51 6.12 -6.22 5.84
CA PHE A 51 6.97 -7.25 5.24
C PHE A 51 7.30 -8.38 6.21
N PHE A 52 7.42 -8.08 7.51
CA PHE A 52 7.61 -9.07 8.57
C PHE A 52 6.29 -9.66 9.10
N GLY A 53 5.15 -9.14 8.64
CA GLY A 53 3.82 -9.59 9.06
C GLY A 53 3.36 -8.95 10.38
N ASP A 54 3.86 -7.76 10.69
CA ASP A 54 3.36 -6.92 11.76
C ASP A 54 2.38 -5.90 11.14
N ASP A 55 1.08 -6.19 11.26
CA ASP A 55 0.00 -5.43 10.63
C ASP A 55 -0.87 -4.71 11.69
N LEU A 56 -0.23 -4.20 12.75
CA LEU A 56 -0.91 -3.46 13.81
C LEU A 56 -1.47 -2.12 13.33
N ASP A 57 -0.87 -1.54 12.31
CA ASP A 57 -1.29 -0.27 11.74
C ASP A 57 -2.26 -0.44 10.59
N PRO A 58 -3.30 0.41 10.50
CA PRO A 58 -4.19 0.42 9.34
C PRO A 58 -3.42 0.83 8.09
N GLU A 59 -3.63 0.09 7.03
CA GLU A 59 -3.03 0.35 5.72
C GLU A 59 -3.39 1.75 5.20
N GLY A 60 -2.40 2.47 4.72
CA GLY A 60 -2.58 3.81 4.19
C GLY A 60 -2.44 4.94 5.20
N GLU A 61 -2.20 4.65 6.49
CA GLU A 61 -1.84 5.68 7.46
C GLU A 61 -0.45 6.26 7.13
N MET A 62 -0.41 7.54 6.77
CA MET A 62 0.81 8.23 6.33
C MET A 62 1.40 9.13 7.41
N SER A 63 0.75 9.27 8.57
CA SER A 63 1.26 10.10 9.66
C SER A 63 2.49 9.47 10.31
N PHE A 64 3.43 10.31 10.72
CA PHE A 64 4.63 9.85 11.41
C PHE A 64 4.32 9.37 12.83
N LEU A 65 3.35 10.01 13.50
CA LEU A 65 2.84 9.61 14.79
C LEU A 65 1.49 8.93 14.58
N GLN A 66 1.41 7.67 14.92
CA GLN A 66 0.25 6.82 14.72
C GLN A 66 -0.77 6.94 15.85
N PRO A 67 -2.02 6.50 15.64
CA PRO A 67 -3.06 6.53 16.67
C PRO A 67 -2.71 5.75 17.93
N ASP A 68 -1.89 4.71 17.83
CA ASP A 68 -1.36 3.89 18.93
C ASP A 68 -0.22 4.55 19.71
N LYS A 69 0.14 5.81 19.35
CA LYS A 69 1.25 6.61 19.90
C LYS A 69 2.65 6.08 19.55
N GLN A 70 2.74 5.14 18.66
CA GLN A 70 4.01 4.70 18.10
C GLN A 70 4.45 5.65 16.96
N ASN A 71 5.69 5.55 16.59
CA ASN A 71 6.23 6.21 15.41
C ASN A 71 6.87 5.18 14.50
N THR A 72 7.06 5.54 13.24
CA THR A 72 7.62 4.64 12.22
C THR A 72 8.94 3.97 12.63
N PHE A 73 9.74 4.58 13.51
CA PHE A 73 10.98 3.98 13.98
C PHE A 73 10.76 3.02 15.15
N SER A 74 9.82 3.32 16.06
CA SER A 74 9.51 2.41 17.17
C SER A 74 8.87 1.12 16.67
N GLU A 75 8.05 1.20 15.64
CA GLU A 75 7.47 0.03 14.98
C GLU A 75 8.52 -0.91 14.39
N ILE A 76 9.56 -0.39 13.72
CA ILE A 76 10.68 -1.20 13.24
C ILE A 76 11.38 -1.91 14.39
N LEU A 77 11.43 -1.31 15.59
CA LEU A 77 12.02 -1.95 16.76
C LEU A 77 11.14 -3.07 17.34
N THR A 78 9.82 -3.01 17.21
CA THR A 78 8.91 -4.07 17.68
C THR A 78 9.11 -5.38 16.91
N ILE A 79 9.50 -5.31 15.64
CA ILE A 79 9.81 -6.47 14.80
C ILE A 79 10.90 -7.33 15.47
N PHE A 80 11.93 -6.71 16.08
CA PHE A 80 13.01 -7.41 16.76
C PHE A 80 12.57 -8.06 18.08
N GLN A 81 11.37 -7.77 18.58
CA GLN A 81 10.81 -8.38 19.79
C GLN A 81 10.09 -9.71 19.53
N GLY A 82 10.07 -10.18 18.28
CA GLY A 82 9.66 -11.53 17.93
C GLY A 82 8.28 -11.67 17.31
N ASN A 83 7.63 -10.58 16.97
CA ASN A 83 6.35 -10.60 16.27
C ASN A 83 6.60 -10.62 14.76
N PHE A 84 6.95 -11.77 14.20
CA PHE A 84 7.02 -11.92 12.75
C PHE A 84 6.26 -13.14 12.27
N HIS A 85 5.56 -12.97 11.15
CA HIS A 85 4.78 -14.03 10.53
C HIS A 85 5.59 -14.71 9.41
N GLN A 86 5.87 -16.00 9.57
CA GLN A 86 6.74 -16.75 8.64
C GLN A 86 6.19 -16.77 7.21
N GLY A 87 4.87 -16.91 7.05
CA GLY A 87 4.22 -16.93 5.74
C GLY A 87 4.31 -15.58 5.02
N ALA A 88 4.10 -14.48 5.73
CA ALA A 88 4.22 -13.12 5.18
C ALA A 88 5.66 -12.84 4.74
N LEU A 89 6.64 -13.14 5.59
CA LEU A 89 8.05 -12.96 5.27
C LEU A 89 8.47 -13.77 4.04
N LEU A 90 8.10 -15.04 3.96
CA LEU A 90 8.42 -15.90 2.82
C LEU A 90 7.81 -15.34 1.52
N THR A 91 6.54 -14.96 1.56
CA THR A 91 5.85 -14.37 0.42
C THR A 91 6.50 -13.06 -0.01
N GLY A 92 6.82 -12.18 0.94
CA GLY A 92 7.49 -10.92 0.70
C GLY A 92 8.87 -11.09 0.06
N VAL A 93 9.70 -12.01 0.57
CA VAL A 93 11.03 -12.31 -0.01
C VAL A 93 10.90 -12.81 -1.44
N ILE A 94 9.97 -13.72 -1.72
CA ILE A 94 9.74 -14.23 -3.07
C ILE A 94 9.29 -13.10 -4.01
N CYS A 95 8.33 -12.29 -3.58
CA CYS A 95 7.79 -11.19 -4.38
C CYS A 95 8.87 -10.13 -4.72
N ILE A 96 9.67 -9.72 -3.74
CA ILE A 96 10.76 -8.77 -3.96
C ILE A 96 11.83 -9.38 -4.87
N SER A 97 12.18 -10.64 -4.68
CA SER A 97 13.16 -11.34 -5.52
C SER A 97 12.71 -11.36 -6.98
N ILE A 98 11.43 -11.60 -7.24
CA ILE A 98 10.85 -11.57 -8.59
C ILE A 98 10.92 -10.16 -9.17
N LEU A 99 10.55 -9.12 -8.40
CA LEU A 99 10.62 -7.73 -8.86
C LEU A 99 12.05 -7.33 -9.27
N ILE A 100 13.04 -7.74 -8.50
CA ILE A 100 14.45 -7.45 -8.78
C ILE A 100 14.97 -8.26 -9.98
N ALA A 101 14.52 -9.51 -10.11
CA ALA A 101 14.95 -10.41 -11.19
C ALA A 101 14.29 -10.07 -12.52
N TRP A 102 13.05 -9.57 -12.50
CA TRP A 102 12.24 -9.34 -13.71
C TRP A 102 12.97 -8.55 -14.80
N PRO A 103 13.52 -7.34 -14.51
CA PRO A 103 14.21 -6.56 -15.54
C PRO A 103 15.53 -7.19 -16.01
N ARG A 104 16.11 -8.12 -15.22
CA ARG A 104 17.35 -8.81 -15.57
C ARG A 104 17.14 -9.98 -16.53
N ILE A 105 15.95 -10.56 -16.54
CA ILE A 105 15.58 -11.68 -17.41
C ILE A 105 15.07 -11.12 -18.73
N LYS A 106 15.89 -11.20 -19.80
CA LYS A 106 15.58 -10.65 -21.13
C LYS A 106 14.25 -11.16 -21.72
N ALA A 107 13.83 -12.36 -21.39
CA ALA A 107 12.56 -12.93 -21.83
C ALA A 107 11.38 -12.22 -21.18
N LEU A 108 11.47 -11.93 -19.88
CA LEU A 108 10.40 -11.29 -19.11
C LEU A 108 10.34 -9.79 -19.37
N SER A 109 11.50 -9.12 -19.50
CA SER A 109 11.56 -7.67 -19.72
C SER A 109 10.99 -7.23 -21.07
N LYS A 110 10.87 -8.15 -22.04
CA LYS A 110 10.26 -7.89 -23.35
C LYS A 110 8.75 -8.14 -23.39
N THR A 111 8.18 -8.72 -22.35
CA THR A 111 6.74 -8.95 -22.31
C THR A 111 6.00 -7.64 -21.97
N PRO A 112 4.81 -7.41 -22.56
CA PRO A 112 3.98 -6.25 -22.20
C PRO A 112 3.34 -6.39 -20.82
N PHE A 113 3.66 -7.46 -20.09
CA PHE A 113 3.08 -7.76 -18.79
C PHE A 113 3.83 -7.00 -17.67
N PRO A 114 3.15 -6.15 -16.88
CA PRO A 114 3.80 -5.37 -15.85
C PRO A 114 4.27 -6.27 -14.69
N PRO A 115 5.54 -6.12 -14.23
CA PRO A 115 6.08 -6.94 -13.15
C PRO A 115 5.27 -6.86 -11.84
N ALA A 116 4.71 -5.69 -11.55
CA ALA A 116 3.86 -5.50 -10.37
C ALA A 116 2.63 -6.41 -10.38
N LEU A 117 1.98 -6.56 -11.55
CA LEU A 117 0.82 -7.46 -11.68
C LEU A 117 1.22 -8.94 -11.50
N ALA A 118 2.39 -9.33 -12.03
CA ALA A 118 2.91 -10.68 -11.84
C ALA A 118 3.10 -10.99 -10.35
N VAL A 119 3.70 -10.06 -9.61
CA VAL A 119 3.96 -10.20 -8.16
C VAL A 119 2.66 -10.30 -7.37
N VAL A 120 1.64 -9.50 -7.69
CA VAL A 120 0.32 -9.60 -7.05
C VAL A 120 -0.30 -10.98 -7.27
N LEU A 121 -0.30 -11.48 -8.52
CA LEU A 121 -0.85 -12.80 -8.82
C LEU A 121 -0.08 -13.93 -8.10
N ILE A 122 1.24 -13.82 -8.02
CA ILE A 122 2.07 -14.78 -7.29
C ILE A 122 1.81 -14.70 -5.79
N GLY A 123 1.67 -13.49 -5.22
CA GLY A 123 1.32 -13.29 -3.83
C GLY A 123 -0.01 -13.94 -3.46
N VAL A 124 -1.04 -13.75 -4.31
CA VAL A 124 -2.34 -14.42 -4.14
C VAL A 124 -2.20 -15.94 -4.23
N ALA A 125 -1.46 -16.45 -5.21
CA ALA A 125 -1.23 -17.90 -5.33
C ALA A 125 -0.47 -18.48 -4.13
N MET A 126 0.54 -17.74 -3.62
CA MET A 126 1.27 -18.11 -2.41
C MET A 126 0.36 -18.16 -1.18
N ASN A 127 -0.54 -17.18 -1.04
CA ASN A 127 -1.51 -17.18 0.05
C ASN A 127 -2.39 -18.43 0.04
N PHE A 128 -2.94 -18.81 -1.13
CA PHE A 128 -3.71 -20.05 -1.25
C PHE A 128 -2.88 -21.30 -0.95
N PHE A 129 -1.63 -21.32 -1.38
CA PHE A 129 -0.72 -22.44 -1.12
C PHE A 129 -0.39 -22.56 0.38
N LEU A 130 -0.09 -21.45 1.05
CA LEU A 130 0.24 -21.43 2.48
C LEU A 130 -0.97 -21.75 3.35
N ALA A 131 -2.17 -21.30 2.96
CA ALA A 131 -3.43 -21.69 3.61
C ALA A 131 -3.67 -23.20 3.55
N GLY A 132 -3.25 -23.86 2.45
CA GLY A 132 -3.30 -25.32 2.34
C GLY A 132 -2.32 -26.08 3.24
N ILE A 133 -1.22 -25.43 3.66
CA ILE A 133 -0.25 -26.00 4.60
C ILE A 133 -0.75 -25.83 6.05
N GLY A 134 -1.42 -24.69 6.34
CA GLY A 134 -1.96 -24.37 7.65
C GLY A 134 -0.91 -24.03 8.72
N GLY A 135 -1.36 -23.80 9.93
CA GLY A 135 -0.49 -23.48 11.08
C GLY A 135 0.15 -22.10 10.99
N SER A 136 1.38 -21.96 11.42
CA SER A 136 2.12 -20.67 11.44
C SER A 136 2.46 -20.10 10.04
N TRP A 137 2.11 -20.82 8.98
CA TRP A 137 2.32 -20.40 7.59
C TRP A 137 1.07 -19.76 6.98
N GLU A 138 -0.09 -20.00 7.56
CA GLU A 138 -1.36 -19.45 7.10
C GLU A 138 -1.41 -17.96 7.38
N ILE A 139 -1.65 -17.16 6.35
CA ILE A 139 -1.80 -15.72 6.45
C ILE A 139 -3.27 -15.43 6.75
N ASP A 140 -3.57 -15.10 8.01
CA ASP A 140 -4.92 -14.79 8.49
C ASP A 140 -5.52 -13.57 7.79
N GLU A 141 -6.84 -13.40 7.92
CA GLU A 141 -7.55 -12.24 7.35
C GLU A 141 -7.07 -10.91 7.93
N SER A 142 -6.56 -10.91 9.17
CA SER A 142 -5.96 -9.74 9.81
C SER A 142 -4.70 -9.22 9.11
N HIS A 143 -4.03 -10.07 8.34
CA HIS A 143 -2.82 -9.77 7.56
C HIS A 143 -3.11 -9.48 6.08
N ARG A 144 -4.38 -9.30 5.72
CA ARG A 144 -4.80 -9.03 4.33
C ARG A 144 -5.37 -7.62 4.22
N VAL A 145 -5.04 -6.98 3.11
CA VAL A 145 -5.65 -5.69 2.76
C VAL A 145 -7.15 -5.85 2.63
N ASN A 146 -7.89 -5.17 3.50
CA ASN A 146 -9.35 -5.19 3.45
C ASN A 146 -9.83 -4.04 2.58
N VAL A 147 -10.22 -4.35 1.35
CA VAL A 147 -10.75 -3.35 0.41
C VAL A 147 -12.22 -3.14 0.71
N PRO A 148 -12.66 -1.92 1.07
CA PRO A 148 -14.07 -1.64 1.30
C PRO A 148 -14.88 -1.91 0.02
N MET A 149 -15.83 -2.84 0.11
CA MET A 149 -16.73 -3.16 -1.01
C MET A 149 -17.79 -2.08 -1.11
N ILE A 150 -17.92 -1.48 -2.28
CA ILE A 150 -19.02 -0.55 -2.59
C ILE A 150 -20.20 -1.39 -3.05
N GLU A 151 -21.21 -1.52 -2.20
CA GLU A 151 -22.43 -2.27 -2.53
C GLU A 151 -23.46 -1.40 -3.23
N SER A 152 -23.44 -0.08 -3.00
CA SER A 152 -24.39 0.85 -3.60
C SER A 152 -23.77 2.20 -3.93
N MET A 153 -24.42 2.94 -4.83
CA MET A 153 -24.04 4.33 -5.16
C MET A 153 -24.22 5.28 -3.96
N ALA A 154 -25.00 4.89 -2.95
CA ALA A 154 -25.16 5.66 -1.72
C ALA A 154 -23.86 5.65 -0.87
N ASP A 155 -23.06 4.60 -0.93
CA ASP A 155 -21.80 4.46 -0.19
C ASP A 155 -20.71 5.43 -0.69
N LEU A 156 -20.93 6.06 -1.85
CA LEU A 156 -20.05 7.12 -2.36
C LEU A 156 -20.23 8.45 -1.63
N PHE A 157 -21.36 8.63 -0.95
CA PHE A 157 -21.66 9.86 -0.23
C PHE A 157 -21.59 9.59 1.26
N PRO A 158 -21.00 10.51 2.07
CA PRO A 158 -21.00 10.36 3.52
C PRO A 158 -22.44 10.34 4.01
N SER A 159 -22.91 9.18 4.46
CA SER A 159 -24.10 9.09 5.30
C SER A 159 -23.72 9.58 6.70
N ASP A 160 -24.57 10.41 7.30
CA ASP A 160 -24.36 10.97 8.66
C ASP A 160 -24.38 9.90 9.78
N ASP A 161 -24.50 8.63 9.43
CA ASP A 161 -24.46 7.52 10.38
C ASP A 161 -23.00 7.12 10.67
N THR A 162 -22.28 8.01 11.38
CA THR A 162 -21.03 7.67 12.03
C THR A 162 -21.31 6.88 13.32
N THR A 163 -21.78 5.66 13.20
CA THR A 163 -21.59 4.68 14.26
C THR A 163 -20.19 4.11 14.10
N PRO A 164 -19.26 4.34 15.05
CA PRO A 164 -17.97 3.67 15.02
C PRO A 164 -18.23 2.16 15.06
N ALA A 165 -17.56 1.41 14.18
CA ALA A 165 -17.58 -0.03 14.23
C ALA A 165 -17.18 -0.50 15.64
N PRO A 166 -17.86 -1.50 16.20
CA PRO A 166 -17.48 -2.05 17.51
C PRO A 166 -16.05 -2.62 17.39
N ALA A 167 -15.24 -2.26 18.39
CA ALA A 167 -13.86 -2.70 18.57
C ALA A 167 -13.76 -4.22 18.78
#